data_f0e1be9b28a5d9684bf9d8a8fe026250
#
_entry.id   f0e1be9b28a5d9684bf9d8a8fe026250
#
_cell.length_a   1.000
_cell.length_b   1.000
_cell.length_c   1.000
_cell.angle_alpha   90.00
_cell.angle_beta   90.00
_cell.angle_gamma   90.00
#
_symmetry.space_group_name_H-M   'P 1'
#
loop_
_entity.id
_entity.type
_entity.pdbx_description
1 polymer ?
#
loop_
_entity_poly.entity_id
_entity_poly.type
_entity_poly.pdbx_seq_one_letter_code
_entity_poly.pdbx_strand_id
1 'polypeptide(L)'
;MPDRLPELGWMRIFAEVARLGSFSAAAAVLGLTQPAVSYQIRRLEEQFGVALLRRQHRGVELTAEGDRLSQIAAKTCGDIDALARSFRTEAQRPVVRLRTDYAFSALWLIPRMHGFRLLHPETDIQIVATQRLEPGFRDDADVVVVFGTNAEFGAIGSLLLQEKVVPVCTRGFLDRNGPFDDPQQLAKAILIHLDSPMPSPWFDWRSYFAEFSVTRDLHAGRGDVSFNTYSLVVQAALSEQGVAIGWMGLVDTLLSTHMLVEAGPPLEAWDRGYWLIPPRSANVDSERLSTWLADEVGRT
;
A
#
# COMPACT_ATOMS: atom_id res chain seq x y z
N MET A 1 42.10 7.13 -19.99
CA MET A 1 41.73 8.14 -18.98
C MET A 1 40.80 7.47 -18.00
N PRO A 2 40.93 7.65 -16.69
CA PRO A 2 39.97 7.05 -15.77
C PRO A 2 38.59 7.61 -16.09
N ASP A 3 37.62 6.73 -16.26
CA ASP A 3 36.20 7.10 -16.44
C ASP A 3 35.77 7.99 -15.25
N ARG A 4 35.63 9.29 -15.51
CA ARG A 4 35.10 10.20 -14.51
C ARG A 4 33.60 9.90 -14.37
N LEU A 5 33.21 9.39 -13.20
CA LEU A 5 31.80 9.20 -12.87
C LEU A 5 31.03 10.53 -12.96
N PRO A 6 29.78 10.52 -13.43
CA PRO A 6 28.92 11.70 -13.47
C PRO A 6 28.79 12.33 -12.08
N GLU A 7 28.76 13.64 -12.02
CA GLU A 7 28.49 14.35 -10.77
C GLU A 7 27.01 14.14 -10.35
N LEU A 8 26.77 13.87 -9.09
CA LEU A 8 25.43 13.65 -8.55
C LEU A 8 24.47 14.83 -8.85
N GLY A 9 24.97 16.06 -8.86
CA GLY A 9 24.22 17.24 -9.22
C GLY A 9 23.65 17.17 -10.65
N TRP A 10 24.41 16.64 -11.58
CA TRP A 10 23.96 16.47 -12.97
C TRP A 10 22.89 15.38 -13.09
N MET A 11 23.00 14.31 -12.32
CA MET A 11 22.01 13.24 -12.25
C MET A 11 20.67 13.76 -11.71
N ARG A 12 20.70 14.61 -10.68
CA ARG A 12 19.48 15.26 -10.13
C ARG A 12 18.81 16.17 -11.15
N ILE A 13 19.61 17.01 -11.83
CA ILE A 13 19.10 17.89 -12.88
C ILE A 13 18.45 17.07 -14.01
N PHE A 14 19.11 15.99 -14.43
CA PHE A 14 18.56 15.10 -15.45
C PHE A 14 17.26 14.42 -15.02
N ALA A 15 17.20 13.89 -13.79
CA ALA A 15 15.98 13.27 -13.24
C ALA A 15 14.80 14.25 -13.24
N GLU A 16 15.02 15.53 -12.88
CA GLU A 16 13.97 16.55 -12.90
C GLU A 16 13.55 16.94 -14.31
N VAL A 17 14.49 17.05 -15.25
CA VAL A 17 14.15 17.32 -16.66
C VAL A 17 13.35 16.15 -17.25
N ALA A 18 13.75 14.92 -16.97
CA ALA A 18 13.05 13.71 -17.38
C ALA A 18 11.61 13.67 -16.85
N ARG A 19 11.44 13.96 -15.57
CA ARG A 19 10.13 13.95 -14.88
C ARG A 19 9.17 15.03 -15.41
N LEU A 20 9.67 16.23 -15.68
CA LEU A 20 8.85 17.39 -16.07
C LEU A 20 8.72 17.57 -17.58
N GLY A 21 9.53 16.88 -18.39
CA GLY A 21 9.55 17.02 -19.83
C GLY A 21 9.92 18.44 -20.34
N SER A 22 10.54 19.25 -19.46
CA SER A 22 10.80 20.68 -19.75
C SER A 22 12.01 21.21 -19.00
N PHE A 23 12.97 21.78 -19.76
CA PHE A 23 14.13 22.46 -19.17
C PHE A 23 13.75 23.66 -18.32
N SER A 24 12.75 24.44 -18.74
CA SER A 24 12.32 25.63 -18.01
C SER A 24 11.59 25.27 -16.70
N ALA A 25 10.74 24.23 -16.74
CA ALA A 25 10.07 23.76 -15.54
C ALA A 25 11.06 23.15 -14.53
N ALA A 26 12.02 22.35 -15.00
CA ALA A 26 13.09 21.81 -14.15
C ALA A 26 13.96 22.92 -13.54
N ALA A 27 14.31 23.93 -14.33
CA ALA A 27 15.07 25.08 -13.85
C ALA A 27 14.34 25.83 -12.73
N ALA A 28 13.03 26.06 -12.85
CA ALA A 28 12.21 26.70 -11.82
C ALA A 28 12.18 25.89 -10.51
N VAL A 29 11.99 24.58 -10.60
CA VAL A 29 11.97 23.69 -9.41
C VAL A 29 13.33 23.62 -8.71
N LEU A 30 14.43 23.62 -9.49
CA LEU A 30 15.79 23.50 -8.96
C LEU A 30 16.41 24.84 -8.52
N GLY A 31 15.72 25.96 -8.73
CA GLY A 31 16.27 27.29 -8.46
C GLY A 31 17.43 27.66 -9.38
N LEU A 32 17.47 27.12 -10.61
CA LEU A 32 18.49 27.35 -11.61
C LEU A 32 17.96 28.14 -12.80
N THR A 33 18.88 28.63 -13.64
CA THR A 33 18.47 29.19 -14.95
C THR A 33 18.37 28.09 -16.00
N GLN A 34 17.48 28.26 -16.97
CA GLN A 34 17.30 27.29 -18.06
C GLN A 34 18.62 27.05 -18.87
N PRO A 35 19.46 28.08 -19.18
CA PRO A 35 20.77 27.84 -19.78
C PRO A 35 21.71 26.97 -18.92
N ALA A 36 21.69 27.13 -17.58
CA ALA A 36 22.49 26.32 -16.68
C ALA A 36 22.04 24.84 -16.73
N VAL A 37 20.73 24.59 -16.67
CA VAL A 37 20.16 23.23 -16.81
C VAL A 37 20.57 22.62 -18.16
N SER A 38 20.41 23.36 -19.27
CA SER A 38 20.81 22.91 -20.61
C SER A 38 22.29 22.58 -20.71
N TYR A 39 23.14 23.39 -20.09
CA TYR A 39 24.59 23.15 -20.05
C TYR A 39 24.94 21.87 -19.29
N GLN A 40 24.35 21.66 -18.12
CA GLN A 40 24.61 20.45 -17.30
C GLN A 40 24.14 19.17 -18.01
N ILE A 41 22.99 19.21 -18.69
CA ILE A 41 22.52 18.07 -19.48
C ILE A 41 23.50 17.75 -20.61
N ARG A 42 23.99 18.73 -21.36
CA ARG A 42 24.99 18.49 -22.41
C ARG A 42 26.26 17.86 -21.86
N ARG A 43 26.75 18.33 -20.72
CA ARG A 43 27.93 17.77 -20.04
C ARG A 43 27.69 16.32 -19.65
N LEU A 44 26.50 15.96 -19.20
CA LEU A 44 26.12 14.59 -18.90
C LEU A 44 26.08 13.72 -20.14
N GLU A 45 25.49 14.21 -21.25
CA GLU A 45 25.47 13.51 -22.54
C GLU A 45 26.88 13.32 -23.13
N GLU A 46 27.72 14.36 -23.05
CA GLU A 46 29.14 14.27 -23.46
C GLU A 46 29.89 13.20 -22.67
N GLN A 47 29.61 13.07 -21.37
CA GLN A 47 30.30 12.12 -20.50
C GLN A 47 29.85 10.68 -20.76
N PHE A 48 28.55 10.46 -21.05
CA PHE A 48 28.04 9.14 -21.44
C PHE A 48 28.28 8.81 -22.92
N GLY A 49 28.64 9.79 -23.73
CA GLY A 49 28.85 9.64 -25.16
C GLY A 49 27.59 9.34 -25.96
N VAL A 50 26.40 9.56 -25.38
CA VAL A 50 25.10 9.30 -25.98
C VAL A 50 24.12 10.43 -25.68
N ALA A 51 23.17 10.67 -26.60
CA ALA A 51 22.08 11.58 -26.34
C ALA A 51 21.06 10.93 -25.40
N LEU A 52 20.71 11.62 -24.34
CA LEU A 52 19.73 11.16 -23.34
C LEU A 52 18.36 11.78 -23.58
N LEU A 53 18.32 12.93 -24.21
CA LEU A 53 17.10 13.71 -24.51
C LEU A 53 16.99 14.05 -25.99
N ARG A 54 15.75 14.04 -26.50
CA ARG A 54 15.39 14.59 -27.82
C ARG A 54 14.56 15.85 -27.63
N ARG A 55 14.97 16.95 -28.27
CA ARG A 55 14.20 18.19 -28.27
C ARG A 55 12.99 18.04 -29.20
N GLN A 56 11.84 18.41 -28.69
CA GLN A 56 10.57 18.47 -29.40
C GLN A 56 10.11 19.92 -29.53
N HIS A 57 9.14 20.17 -30.41
CA HIS A 57 8.57 21.53 -30.59
C HIS A 57 7.92 22.07 -29.31
N ARG A 58 7.48 21.15 -28.39
CA ARG A 58 6.91 21.50 -27.07
C ARG A 58 7.53 20.59 -25.97
N GLY A 59 8.80 20.90 -25.58
CA GLY A 59 9.44 20.19 -24.49
C GLY A 59 10.56 19.22 -24.91
N VAL A 60 10.78 18.19 -24.12
CA VAL A 60 11.82 17.18 -24.36
C VAL A 60 11.24 15.78 -24.08
N GLU A 61 11.75 14.81 -24.84
CA GLU A 61 11.46 13.39 -24.67
C GLU A 61 12.76 12.63 -24.36
N LEU A 62 12.63 11.54 -23.63
CA LEU A 62 13.75 10.64 -23.33
C LEU A 62 14.11 9.80 -24.57
N THR A 63 15.40 9.54 -24.75
CA THR A 63 15.88 8.44 -25.61
C THR A 63 15.73 7.12 -24.86
N ALA A 64 15.99 5.98 -25.50
CA ALA A 64 16.02 4.69 -24.83
C ALA A 64 17.11 4.65 -23.72
N GLU A 65 18.28 5.27 -24.00
CA GLU A 65 19.37 5.44 -23.04
C GLU A 65 18.98 6.39 -21.91
N GLY A 66 18.25 7.48 -22.24
CA GLY A 66 17.71 8.43 -21.28
C GLY A 66 16.68 7.79 -20.34
N ASP A 67 15.79 6.95 -20.84
CA ASP A 67 14.81 6.24 -20.01
C ASP A 67 15.49 5.32 -19.00
N ARG A 68 16.47 4.53 -19.44
CA ARG A 68 17.25 3.68 -18.54
C ARG A 68 18.00 4.47 -17.47
N LEU A 69 18.62 5.60 -17.84
CA LEU A 69 19.31 6.47 -16.88
C LEU A 69 18.35 7.16 -15.94
N SER A 70 17.16 7.57 -16.39
CA SER A 70 16.17 8.30 -15.56
C SER A 70 15.71 7.47 -14.37
N GLN A 71 15.47 6.18 -14.56
CA GLN A 71 15.09 5.25 -13.49
C GLN A 71 16.18 5.13 -12.42
N ILE A 72 17.45 5.00 -12.85
CA ILE A 72 18.60 4.94 -11.94
C ILE A 72 18.80 6.26 -11.23
N ALA A 73 18.78 7.38 -11.97
CA ALA A 73 18.99 8.72 -11.41
C ALA A 73 17.92 9.09 -10.37
N ALA A 74 16.65 8.84 -10.66
CA ALA A 74 15.54 9.10 -9.75
C ALA A 74 15.69 8.28 -8.45
N LYS A 75 16.01 6.99 -8.57
CA LYS A 75 16.23 6.11 -7.41
C LYS A 75 17.40 6.59 -6.57
N THR A 76 18.58 6.80 -7.18
CA THR A 76 19.80 7.20 -6.46
C THR A 76 19.63 8.54 -5.76
N CYS A 77 19.04 9.53 -6.43
CA CYS A 77 18.76 10.84 -5.81
C CYS A 77 17.77 10.70 -4.65
N GLY A 78 16.72 9.87 -4.79
CA GLY A 78 15.76 9.58 -3.74
C GLY A 78 16.40 8.92 -2.51
N ASP A 79 17.27 7.93 -2.71
CA ASP A 79 18.00 7.24 -1.64
C ASP A 79 18.89 8.21 -0.84
N ILE A 80 19.60 9.10 -1.54
CA ILE A 80 20.46 10.11 -0.89
C ILE A 80 19.62 11.15 -0.14
N ASP A 81 18.49 11.57 -0.70
CA ASP A 81 17.59 12.51 -0.02
C ASP A 81 16.95 11.89 1.22
N ALA A 82 16.62 10.59 1.17
CA ALA A 82 16.13 9.83 2.31
C ALA A 82 17.20 9.76 3.42
N LEU A 83 18.44 9.45 3.05
CA LEU A 83 19.57 9.42 3.99
C LEU A 83 19.84 10.82 4.59
N ALA A 84 19.83 11.87 3.78
CA ALA A 84 20.02 13.23 4.26
C ALA A 84 18.89 13.69 5.20
N ARG A 85 17.66 13.21 4.97
CA ARG A 85 16.54 13.43 5.90
C ARG A 85 16.75 12.69 7.21
N SER A 86 17.22 11.43 7.20
CA SER A 86 17.49 10.67 8.42
C SER A 86 18.50 11.37 9.33
N PHE A 87 19.60 11.89 8.78
CA PHE A 87 20.59 12.66 9.54
C PHE A 87 20.03 13.93 10.20
N ARG A 88 19.01 14.54 9.59
CA ARG A 88 18.35 15.73 10.18
C ARG A 88 17.32 15.36 11.24
N THR A 89 16.75 14.16 11.14
CA THR A 89 15.72 13.68 12.05
C THR A 89 16.31 13.10 13.34
N GLU A 90 17.59 12.69 13.36
CA GLU A 90 18.30 12.28 14.58
C GLU A 90 18.38 13.39 15.64
N ALA A 91 18.13 14.65 15.28
CA ALA A 91 18.04 15.78 16.21
C ALA A 91 16.61 16.03 16.76
N GLN A 92 15.59 15.33 16.26
CA GLN A 92 14.20 15.37 16.73
C GLN A 92 13.86 14.03 17.36
N ARG A 93 12.82 13.97 18.24
CA ARG A 93 12.33 12.72 18.82
C ARG A 93 12.18 11.67 17.71
N PRO A 94 12.69 10.44 17.90
CA PRO A 94 12.59 9.42 16.88
C PRO A 94 11.11 9.14 16.58
N VAL A 95 10.71 9.33 15.33
CA VAL A 95 9.36 9.00 14.86
C VAL A 95 9.44 7.66 14.15
N VAL A 96 8.75 6.65 14.68
CA VAL A 96 8.66 5.33 14.04
C VAL A 96 7.65 5.41 12.88
N ARG A 97 8.11 5.14 11.67
CA ARG A 97 7.27 5.10 10.47
C ARG A 97 6.71 3.71 10.24
N LEU A 98 5.42 3.55 10.49
CA LEU A 98 4.68 2.34 10.13
C LEU A 98 4.01 2.51 8.77
N ARG A 99 4.36 1.67 7.81
CA ARG A 99 3.70 1.61 6.52
C ARG A 99 2.74 0.43 6.47
N THR A 100 1.52 0.67 5.99
CA THR A 100 0.49 -0.37 5.85
C THR A 100 -0.55 0.03 4.80
N ASP A 101 -1.64 -0.75 4.67
CA ASP A 101 -2.79 -0.37 3.85
C ASP A 101 -3.87 0.38 4.66
N TYR A 102 -4.85 0.95 3.93
CA TYR A 102 -5.95 1.68 4.56
C TYR A 102 -6.84 0.79 5.41
N ALA A 103 -7.03 -0.49 5.05
CA ALA A 103 -7.90 -1.41 5.76
C ALA A 103 -7.32 -1.74 7.14
N PHE A 104 -6.08 -2.22 7.18
CA PHE A 104 -5.39 -2.53 8.41
C PHE A 104 -5.24 -1.31 9.31
N SER A 105 -4.85 -0.15 8.75
CA SER A 105 -4.71 1.07 9.55
C SER A 105 -6.01 1.50 10.21
N ALA A 106 -7.11 1.54 9.46
CA ALA A 106 -8.39 2.07 9.95
C ALA A 106 -9.12 1.10 10.89
N LEU A 107 -9.13 -0.20 10.57
CA LEU A 107 -10.01 -1.17 11.23
C LEU A 107 -9.29 -1.98 12.31
N TRP A 108 -7.97 -2.20 12.17
CA TRP A 108 -7.22 -2.97 13.15
C TRP A 108 -6.31 -2.10 14.04
N LEU A 109 -5.48 -1.26 13.42
CA LEU A 109 -4.40 -0.55 14.10
C LEU A 109 -4.93 0.61 14.94
N ILE A 110 -5.65 1.57 14.34
CA ILE A 110 -6.12 2.78 15.03
C ILE A 110 -6.95 2.47 16.26
N PRO A 111 -7.91 1.52 16.25
CA PRO A 111 -8.68 1.17 17.45
C PRO A 111 -7.82 0.66 18.62
N ARG A 112 -6.66 0.06 18.33
CA ARG A 112 -5.74 -0.54 19.31
C ARG A 112 -4.58 0.37 19.75
N MET A 113 -4.31 1.44 19.01
CA MET A 113 -3.18 2.36 19.25
C MET A 113 -3.15 3.00 20.64
N HIS A 114 -4.30 3.10 21.31
CA HIS A 114 -4.32 3.59 22.70
C HIS A 114 -3.50 2.68 23.63
N GLY A 115 -3.58 1.36 23.46
CA GLY A 115 -2.80 0.40 24.22
C GLY A 115 -1.27 0.58 24.03
N PHE A 116 -0.83 0.81 22.78
CA PHE A 116 0.57 1.10 22.52
C PHE A 116 1.05 2.39 23.20
N ARG A 117 0.26 3.49 23.09
CA ARG A 117 0.61 4.77 23.70
C ARG A 117 0.69 4.74 25.23
N LEU A 118 -0.08 3.88 25.88
CA LEU A 118 0.02 3.69 27.33
C LEU A 118 1.33 3.00 27.75
N LEU A 119 1.83 2.08 26.90
CA LEU A 119 3.06 1.34 27.15
C LEU A 119 4.32 2.13 26.75
N HIS A 120 4.21 2.95 25.71
CA HIS A 120 5.32 3.68 25.10
C HIS A 120 4.95 5.15 24.82
N PRO A 121 4.71 5.96 25.87
CA PRO A 121 4.25 7.35 25.72
C PRO A 121 5.31 8.27 25.09
N GLU A 122 6.57 7.85 25.09
CA GLU A 122 7.70 8.57 24.51
C GLU A 122 7.91 8.36 23.01
N THR A 123 7.25 7.31 22.44
CA THR A 123 7.44 6.93 21.04
C THR A 123 6.41 7.62 20.15
N ASP A 124 6.86 8.47 19.26
CA ASP A 124 6.01 9.07 18.21
C ASP A 124 5.90 8.11 17.03
N ILE A 125 4.68 7.93 16.50
CA ILE A 125 4.43 7.05 15.35
C ILE A 125 3.82 7.85 14.20
N GLN A 126 4.39 7.69 13.02
CA GLN A 126 3.82 8.13 11.76
C GLN A 126 3.24 6.93 10.99
N ILE A 127 1.92 6.88 10.82
CA ILE A 127 1.26 5.85 10.01
C ILE A 127 1.15 6.36 8.57
N VAL A 128 1.73 5.62 7.63
CA VAL A 128 1.65 5.89 6.19
C VAL A 128 0.83 4.78 5.56
N ALA A 129 -0.45 5.06 5.28
CA ALA A 129 -1.34 4.11 4.64
C ALA A 129 -1.41 4.34 3.13
N THR A 130 -1.35 3.24 2.34
CA THR A 130 -1.42 3.27 0.88
C THR A 130 -2.32 2.15 0.38
N GLN A 131 -2.92 2.28 -0.81
CA GLN A 131 -3.70 1.18 -1.40
C GLN A 131 -2.83 0.10 -2.06
N ARG A 132 -1.65 0.46 -2.49
CA ARG A 132 -0.71 -0.44 -3.18
C ARG A 132 0.69 -0.21 -2.65
N LEU A 133 1.41 -1.29 -2.51
CA LEU A 133 2.85 -1.23 -2.25
C LEU A 133 3.56 -0.87 -3.55
N GLU A 134 4.31 0.21 -3.51
CA GLU A 134 5.22 0.57 -4.59
C GLU A 134 6.55 -0.17 -4.43
N PRO A 135 7.31 -0.38 -5.52
CA PRO A 135 8.68 -0.86 -5.41
C PRO A 135 9.49 0.04 -4.46
N GLY A 136 10.23 -0.57 -3.53
CA GLY A 136 10.95 0.20 -2.51
C GLY A 136 10.13 0.55 -1.27
N PHE A 137 8.95 -0.03 -1.08
CA PHE A 137 8.07 0.24 0.07
C PHE A 137 8.75 0.09 1.46
N ARG A 138 9.87 -0.64 1.53
CA ARG A 138 10.66 -0.83 2.75
C ARG A 138 11.69 0.26 2.99
N ASP A 139 11.98 1.09 1.99
CA ASP A 139 13.13 2.00 2.05
C ASP A 139 12.83 3.24 2.92
N ASP A 140 11.56 3.62 3.04
CA ASP A 140 11.10 4.77 3.83
C ASP A 140 10.27 4.36 5.07
N ALA A 141 10.33 3.11 5.52
CA ALA A 141 9.54 2.62 6.65
C ALA A 141 10.42 1.88 7.65
N ASP A 142 10.16 2.12 8.96
CA ASP A 142 10.79 1.39 10.05
C ASP A 142 10.10 0.05 10.30
N VAL A 143 8.76 0.02 10.16
CA VAL A 143 7.93 -1.19 10.30
C VAL A 143 6.94 -1.23 9.15
N VAL A 144 6.70 -2.40 8.59
CA VAL A 144 5.71 -2.59 7.53
C VAL A 144 4.73 -3.70 7.90
N VAL A 145 3.44 -3.42 7.72
CA VAL A 145 2.39 -4.44 7.75
C VAL A 145 1.72 -4.47 6.38
N VAL A 146 1.77 -5.60 5.72
CA VAL A 146 1.36 -5.75 4.31
C VAL A 146 0.58 -7.02 4.09
N PHE A 147 -0.46 -6.95 3.24
CA PHE A 147 -1.16 -8.13 2.78
C PHE A 147 -0.41 -8.79 1.62
N GLY A 148 -0.26 -10.13 1.69
CA GLY A 148 0.35 -10.92 0.63
C GLY A 148 0.52 -12.38 1.00
N THR A 149 1.29 -13.11 0.19
CA THR A 149 1.46 -14.57 0.30
C THR A 149 2.73 -14.94 1.06
N ASN A 150 2.76 -16.19 1.54
CA ASN A 150 3.97 -16.77 2.13
C ASN A 150 5.15 -16.81 1.12
N ALA A 151 4.86 -16.97 -0.16
CA ALA A 151 5.89 -16.94 -1.20
C ALA A 151 6.55 -15.55 -1.34
N GLU A 152 5.78 -14.47 -1.13
CA GLU A 152 6.28 -13.10 -1.22
C GLU A 152 7.01 -12.65 0.06
N PHE A 153 6.49 -13.00 1.22
CA PHE A 153 6.92 -12.39 2.48
C PHE A 153 7.43 -13.38 3.52
N GLY A 154 7.20 -14.70 3.37
CA GLY A 154 7.56 -15.69 4.39
C GLY A 154 9.06 -15.78 4.70
N ALA A 155 9.92 -15.43 3.73
CA ALA A 155 11.37 -15.40 3.97
C ALA A 155 11.87 -14.13 4.70
N ILE A 156 11.06 -13.07 4.78
CA ILE A 156 11.49 -11.74 5.27
C ILE A 156 10.60 -11.16 6.37
N GLY A 157 9.49 -11.82 6.70
CA GLY A 157 8.53 -11.36 7.69
C GLY A 157 7.85 -12.50 8.42
N SER A 158 6.98 -12.17 9.34
CA SER A 158 6.12 -13.11 10.07
C SER A 158 4.65 -12.86 9.75
N LEU A 159 3.87 -13.93 9.60
CA LEU A 159 2.43 -13.83 9.42
C LEU A 159 1.80 -13.25 10.68
N LEU A 160 1.12 -12.13 10.53
CA LEU A 160 0.45 -11.41 11.63
C LEU A 160 -1.02 -11.83 11.74
N LEU A 161 -1.76 -11.74 10.63
CA LEU A 161 -3.16 -12.15 10.52
C LEU A 161 -3.33 -13.03 9.29
N GLN A 162 -3.74 -14.28 9.49
CA GLN A 162 -4.09 -15.16 8.39
C GLN A 162 -5.35 -14.66 7.66
N GLU A 163 -5.45 -14.85 6.35
CA GLU A 163 -6.67 -14.50 5.65
C GLU A 163 -7.78 -15.49 5.99
N LYS A 164 -8.74 -14.99 6.72
CA LYS A 164 -10.02 -15.63 7.00
C LYS A 164 -11.13 -14.65 6.70
N VAL A 165 -12.11 -15.07 5.92
CA VAL A 165 -13.21 -14.21 5.49
C VAL A 165 -14.55 -14.85 5.80
N VAL A 166 -15.55 -14.01 6.04
CA VAL A 166 -16.94 -14.41 6.18
C VAL A 166 -17.83 -13.34 5.53
N PRO A 167 -18.88 -13.69 4.81
CA PRO A 167 -19.88 -12.71 4.38
C PRO A 167 -20.51 -12.01 5.57
N VAL A 168 -20.65 -10.68 5.52
CA VAL A 168 -21.19 -9.88 6.61
C VAL A 168 -22.21 -8.85 6.12
N CYS A 169 -23.23 -8.60 6.92
CA CYS A 169 -24.18 -7.51 6.74
C CYS A 169 -24.76 -7.08 8.09
N THR A 170 -25.63 -6.08 8.13
CA THR A 170 -26.40 -5.78 9.36
C THR A 170 -27.48 -6.82 9.60
N ARG A 171 -27.90 -6.97 10.86
CA ARG A 171 -29.05 -7.81 11.23
C ARG A 171 -30.30 -7.40 10.44
N GLY A 172 -30.57 -6.10 10.33
CA GLY A 172 -31.76 -5.59 9.61
C GLY A 172 -31.73 -5.94 8.11
N PHE A 173 -30.55 -5.93 7.47
CA PHE A 173 -30.43 -6.36 6.08
C PHE A 173 -30.67 -7.86 5.94
N LEU A 174 -30.08 -8.68 6.84
CA LEU A 174 -30.25 -10.14 6.85
C LEU A 174 -31.71 -10.53 7.04
N ASP A 175 -32.43 -9.93 7.97
CA ASP A 175 -33.83 -10.24 8.27
C ASP A 175 -34.77 -9.93 7.10
N ARG A 176 -34.45 -8.92 6.27
CA ARG A 176 -35.25 -8.54 5.10
C ARG A 176 -34.92 -9.33 3.84
N ASN A 177 -33.69 -9.78 3.67
CA ASN A 177 -33.18 -10.28 2.39
C ASN A 177 -32.63 -11.72 2.49
N GLY A 178 -32.35 -12.22 3.71
CA GLY A 178 -31.82 -13.56 3.94
C GLY A 178 -32.90 -14.64 4.00
N PRO A 179 -32.54 -15.86 4.44
CA PRO A 179 -31.21 -16.24 4.93
C PRO A 179 -30.17 -16.40 3.82
N PHE A 180 -28.87 -16.37 4.16
CA PHE A 180 -27.75 -16.54 3.23
C PHE A 180 -26.83 -17.70 3.63
N ASP A 181 -27.32 -18.65 4.44
CA ASP A 181 -26.54 -19.81 4.90
C ASP A 181 -26.06 -20.71 3.75
N ASP A 182 -26.79 -20.69 2.64
CA ASP A 182 -26.42 -21.36 1.39
C ASP A 182 -25.74 -20.35 0.44
N PRO A 183 -24.50 -20.61 -0.03
CA PRO A 183 -23.83 -19.77 -1.02
C PRO A 183 -24.63 -19.51 -2.30
N GLN A 184 -25.54 -20.41 -2.69
CA GLN A 184 -26.44 -20.19 -3.82
C GLN A 184 -27.52 -19.12 -3.53
N GLN A 185 -27.97 -19.02 -2.28
CA GLN A 185 -28.88 -17.94 -1.85
C GLN A 185 -28.10 -16.62 -1.76
N LEU A 186 -26.93 -16.65 -1.17
CA LEU A 186 -26.02 -15.50 -1.10
C LEU A 186 -25.69 -14.96 -2.50
N ALA A 187 -25.54 -15.82 -3.50
CA ALA A 187 -25.29 -15.40 -4.88
C ALA A 187 -26.45 -14.61 -5.51
N LYS A 188 -27.64 -14.56 -4.89
CA LYS A 188 -28.78 -13.76 -5.33
C LYS A 188 -28.88 -12.40 -4.61
N ALA A 189 -28.13 -12.21 -3.53
CA ALA A 189 -28.11 -10.98 -2.76
C ALA A 189 -27.46 -9.81 -3.51
N ILE A 190 -27.70 -8.60 -3.03
CA ILE A 190 -26.91 -7.43 -3.42
C ILE A 190 -25.56 -7.54 -2.74
N LEU A 191 -24.47 -7.49 -3.52
CA LEU A 191 -23.11 -7.63 -3.03
C LEU A 191 -22.38 -6.28 -3.08
N ILE A 192 -21.53 -6.09 -2.08
CA ILE A 192 -20.60 -4.97 -2.03
C ILE A 192 -19.21 -5.50 -2.38
N HIS A 193 -18.59 -4.90 -3.39
CA HIS A 193 -17.30 -5.33 -3.93
C HIS A 193 -16.18 -4.41 -3.46
N LEU A 194 -15.03 -5.00 -3.19
CA LEU A 194 -13.76 -4.29 -3.14
C LEU A 194 -13.07 -4.45 -4.51
N ASP A 195 -12.82 -3.34 -5.19
CA ASP A 195 -12.09 -3.34 -6.45
C ASP A 195 -10.66 -3.85 -6.24
N SER A 196 -10.26 -4.81 -7.05
CA SER A 196 -8.93 -5.40 -7.01
C SER A 196 -8.36 -5.60 -8.42
N PRO A 197 -7.02 -5.66 -8.57
CA PRO A 197 -6.41 -6.15 -9.80
C PRO A 197 -6.85 -7.59 -10.06
N MET A 198 -6.81 -8.00 -11.30
CA MET A 198 -7.10 -9.39 -11.69
C MET A 198 -5.79 -10.12 -12.05
N PRO A 199 -5.50 -11.30 -11.45
CA PRO A 199 -6.26 -11.95 -10.37
C PRO A 199 -6.16 -11.16 -9.05
N SER A 200 -7.21 -11.30 -8.21
CA SER A 200 -7.23 -10.67 -6.89
C SER A 200 -6.19 -11.32 -5.97
N PRO A 201 -5.39 -10.54 -5.23
CA PRO A 201 -4.45 -11.08 -4.25
C PRO A 201 -5.12 -11.58 -2.95
N TRP A 202 -6.40 -11.31 -2.76
CA TRP A 202 -7.24 -11.70 -1.63
C TRP A 202 -8.53 -12.35 -2.09
N PHE A 203 -9.35 -12.88 -1.16
CA PHE A 203 -10.70 -13.34 -1.49
C PHE A 203 -11.57 -12.18 -1.99
N ASP A 204 -12.09 -12.32 -3.19
CA ASP A 204 -13.17 -11.53 -3.75
C ASP A 204 -14.43 -12.41 -3.93
N TRP A 205 -15.55 -11.81 -4.33
CA TRP A 205 -16.77 -12.58 -4.52
C TRP A 205 -16.65 -13.67 -5.60
N ARG A 206 -15.76 -13.49 -6.58
CA ARG A 206 -15.52 -14.50 -7.62
C ARG A 206 -14.83 -15.72 -7.02
N SER A 207 -13.71 -15.51 -6.33
CA SER A 207 -12.96 -16.59 -5.69
C SER A 207 -13.76 -17.21 -4.54
N TYR A 208 -14.52 -16.41 -3.78
CA TYR A 208 -15.40 -16.92 -2.74
C TYR A 208 -16.43 -17.91 -3.29
N PHE A 209 -17.19 -17.54 -4.33
CA PHE A 209 -18.19 -18.44 -4.92
C PHE A 209 -17.56 -19.65 -5.62
N ALA A 210 -16.35 -19.52 -6.19
CA ALA A 210 -15.65 -20.63 -6.82
C ALA A 210 -15.35 -21.76 -5.84
N GLU A 211 -14.99 -21.45 -4.58
CA GLU A 211 -14.76 -22.46 -3.52
C GLU A 211 -16.01 -23.31 -3.23
N PHE A 212 -17.20 -22.76 -3.41
CA PHE A 212 -18.47 -23.48 -3.23
C PHE A 212 -19.05 -24.01 -4.55
N SER A 213 -18.30 -23.93 -5.66
CA SER A 213 -18.79 -24.32 -7.01
C SER A 213 -20.07 -23.59 -7.43
N VAL A 214 -20.25 -22.37 -6.94
CA VAL A 214 -21.39 -21.50 -7.27
C VAL A 214 -20.98 -20.54 -8.39
N THR A 215 -21.80 -20.49 -9.44
CA THR A 215 -21.61 -19.55 -10.55
C THR A 215 -22.53 -18.35 -10.38
N ARG A 216 -21.96 -17.15 -10.35
CA ARG A 216 -22.71 -15.90 -10.41
C ARG A 216 -22.17 -15.05 -11.54
N ASP A 217 -23.07 -14.54 -12.37
CA ASP A 217 -22.73 -13.46 -13.30
C ASP A 217 -22.63 -12.15 -12.52
N LEU A 218 -21.41 -11.74 -12.22
CA LEU A 218 -21.11 -10.50 -11.49
C LEU A 218 -21.35 -9.22 -12.33
N HIS A 219 -21.67 -9.38 -13.62
CA HIS A 219 -22.01 -8.25 -14.52
C HIS A 219 -23.52 -8.10 -14.74
N ALA A 220 -24.34 -8.98 -14.17
CA ALA A 220 -25.80 -8.99 -14.36
C ALA A 220 -26.52 -7.97 -13.46
N GLY A 221 -26.17 -6.70 -13.49
CA GLY A 221 -26.92 -5.53 -12.99
C GLY A 221 -27.94 -5.74 -11.85
N ARG A 222 -27.48 -6.30 -10.70
CA ARG A 222 -28.37 -6.62 -9.55
C ARG A 222 -28.39 -5.54 -8.46
N GLY A 223 -27.84 -4.36 -8.75
CA GLY A 223 -27.66 -3.28 -7.78
C GLY A 223 -26.41 -3.41 -6.92
N ASP A 224 -25.46 -4.25 -7.32
CA ASP A 224 -24.15 -4.37 -6.66
C ASP A 224 -23.41 -3.03 -6.68
N VAL A 225 -22.60 -2.79 -5.65
CA VAL A 225 -21.81 -1.56 -5.46
C VAL A 225 -20.35 -1.93 -5.30
N SER A 226 -19.45 -1.14 -5.91
CA SER A 226 -18.02 -1.34 -5.89
C SER A 226 -17.29 -0.15 -5.26
N PHE A 227 -16.28 -0.44 -4.45
CA PHE A 227 -15.42 0.56 -3.84
C PHE A 227 -13.95 0.15 -3.97
N ASN A 228 -13.08 1.12 -4.11
CA ASN A 228 -11.64 0.89 -4.17
C ASN A 228 -10.96 0.86 -2.78
N THR A 229 -11.69 1.07 -1.71
CA THR A 229 -11.18 1.12 -0.33
C THR A 229 -12.05 0.28 0.58
N TYR A 230 -11.45 -0.64 1.34
CA TYR A 230 -12.19 -1.59 2.18
C TYR A 230 -12.99 -0.92 3.32
N SER A 231 -12.51 0.18 3.88
CA SER A 231 -13.28 0.94 4.88
C SER A 231 -14.61 1.46 4.34
N LEU A 232 -14.69 1.79 3.05
CA LEU A 232 -15.94 2.17 2.38
C LEU A 232 -16.84 0.96 2.16
N VAL A 233 -16.27 -0.22 1.86
CA VAL A 233 -17.02 -1.49 1.79
C VAL A 233 -17.71 -1.79 3.12
N VAL A 234 -16.97 -1.68 4.24
CA VAL A 234 -17.52 -1.88 5.59
C VAL A 234 -18.58 -0.83 5.92
N GLN A 235 -18.34 0.43 5.59
CA GLN A 235 -19.31 1.50 5.80
C GLN A 235 -20.62 1.28 5.00
N ALA A 236 -20.50 0.79 3.76
CA ALA A 236 -21.68 0.47 2.93
C ALA A 236 -22.45 -0.72 3.51
N ALA A 237 -21.77 -1.75 4.04
CA ALA A 237 -22.42 -2.86 4.73
C ALA A 237 -23.20 -2.39 5.99
N LEU A 238 -22.58 -1.53 6.80
CA LEU A 238 -23.22 -0.89 7.97
C LEU A 238 -24.42 -0.01 7.58
N SER A 239 -24.40 0.55 6.37
CA SER A 239 -25.49 1.36 5.81
C SER A 239 -26.52 0.53 5.04
N GLU A 240 -26.52 -0.79 5.22
CA GLU A 240 -27.49 -1.73 4.65
C GLU A 240 -27.55 -1.75 3.10
N GLN A 241 -26.41 -1.42 2.44
CA GLN A 241 -26.34 -1.41 0.98
C GLN A 241 -26.19 -2.82 0.37
N GLY A 242 -25.86 -3.84 1.17
CA GLY A 242 -25.67 -5.20 0.69
C GLY A 242 -24.85 -6.07 1.65
N VAL A 243 -24.43 -7.22 1.14
CA VAL A 243 -23.50 -8.13 1.84
C VAL A 243 -22.08 -7.86 1.39
N ALA A 244 -21.17 -7.73 2.32
CA ALA A 244 -19.73 -7.56 2.08
C ALA A 244 -18.94 -8.82 2.47
N ILE A 245 -17.74 -9.00 1.93
CA ILE A 245 -16.75 -9.93 2.49
C ILE A 245 -16.14 -9.25 3.71
N GLY A 246 -16.28 -9.85 4.89
CA GLY A 246 -15.66 -9.43 6.14
C GLY A 246 -14.35 -10.18 6.34
N TRP A 247 -13.22 -9.47 6.45
CA TRP A 247 -11.93 -10.05 6.85
C TRP A 247 -11.86 -10.12 8.36
N MET A 248 -11.77 -11.35 8.90
CA MET A 248 -11.58 -11.59 10.34
C MET A 248 -10.27 -10.92 10.80
N GLY A 249 -10.26 -10.43 12.01
CA GLY A 249 -9.23 -9.51 12.51
C GLY A 249 -9.54 -8.04 12.22
N LEU A 250 -10.11 -7.70 11.06
CA LEU A 250 -10.49 -6.32 10.73
C LEU A 250 -11.92 -5.98 11.15
N VAL A 251 -12.85 -6.94 11.07
CA VAL A 251 -14.27 -6.70 11.39
C VAL A 251 -14.72 -7.27 12.73
N ASP A 252 -13.83 -7.86 13.52
CA ASP A 252 -14.16 -8.56 14.77
C ASP A 252 -14.90 -7.67 15.78
N THR A 253 -14.48 -6.42 15.93
CA THR A 253 -15.19 -5.46 16.80
C THR A 253 -16.63 -5.21 16.34
N LEU A 254 -16.85 -5.16 15.02
CA LEU A 254 -18.19 -4.96 14.47
C LEU A 254 -19.09 -6.19 14.65
N LEU A 255 -18.49 -7.38 14.58
CA LEU A 255 -19.20 -8.64 14.86
C LEU A 255 -19.50 -8.81 16.35
N SER A 256 -18.53 -8.57 17.23
CA SER A 256 -18.71 -8.71 18.67
C SER A 256 -19.70 -7.70 19.27
N THR A 257 -19.80 -6.52 18.67
CA THR A 257 -20.79 -5.49 19.03
C THR A 257 -22.13 -5.64 18.31
N HIS A 258 -22.29 -6.69 17.48
CA HIS A 258 -23.48 -6.95 16.66
C HIS A 258 -23.86 -5.81 15.69
N MET A 259 -22.93 -4.92 15.37
CA MET A 259 -23.13 -3.94 14.29
C MET A 259 -23.18 -4.62 12.93
N LEU A 260 -22.36 -5.66 12.74
CA LEU A 260 -22.46 -6.61 11.65
C LEU A 260 -22.74 -8.01 12.20
N VAL A 261 -23.29 -8.87 11.36
CA VAL A 261 -23.52 -10.29 11.63
C VAL A 261 -23.00 -11.11 10.46
N GLU A 262 -22.60 -12.34 10.73
CA GLU A 262 -22.23 -13.28 9.69
C GLU A 262 -23.44 -13.63 8.81
N ALA A 263 -23.21 -13.69 7.51
CA ALA A 263 -24.24 -13.87 6.49
C ALA A 263 -23.85 -14.93 5.46
N GLY A 264 -23.11 -15.96 5.87
CA GLY A 264 -22.71 -17.07 5.02
C GLY A 264 -21.53 -17.85 5.59
N PRO A 265 -21.12 -18.93 4.94
CA PRO A 265 -20.01 -19.76 5.41
C PRO A 265 -18.65 -19.06 5.33
N PRO A 266 -17.76 -19.26 6.32
CA PRO A 266 -16.42 -18.71 6.29
C PRO A 266 -15.51 -19.44 5.29
N LEU A 267 -14.46 -18.77 4.82
CA LEU A 267 -13.33 -19.33 4.10
C LEU A 267 -12.02 -18.91 4.72
N GLU A 268 -11.00 -19.75 4.59
CA GLU A 268 -9.65 -19.51 5.07
C GLU A 268 -8.63 -19.81 3.97
N ALA A 269 -7.59 -18.96 3.89
CA ALA A 269 -6.41 -19.23 3.08
C ALA A 269 -5.19 -19.38 4.00
N TRP A 270 -4.46 -20.50 3.86
CA TRP A 270 -3.35 -20.85 4.75
C TRP A 270 -2.02 -20.21 4.35
N ASP A 271 -1.92 -19.73 3.13
CA ASP A 271 -0.68 -19.27 2.50
C ASP A 271 -0.59 -17.74 2.39
N ARG A 272 -1.59 -16.99 2.87
CA ARG A 272 -1.66 -15.55 2.73
C ARG A 272 -2.38 -14.86 3.88
N GLY A 273 -2.14 -13.55 3.99
CA GLY A 273 -2.68 -12.71 5.04
C GLY A 273 -1.86 -11.44 5.23
N TYR A 274 -1.98 -10.80 6.39
CA TYR A 274 -1.13 -9.67 6.76
C TYR A 274 0.18 -10.14 7.34
N TRP A 275 1.28 -9.63 6.80
CA TRP A 275 2.65 -9.93 7.19
C TRP A 275 3.28 -8.74 7.88
N LEU A 276 3.91 -8.98 9.02
CA LEU A 276 4.78 -8.03 9.70
C LEU A 276 6.20 -8.18 9.15
N ILE A 277 6.68 -7.13 8.50
CA ILE A 277 8.03 -7.08 7.95
C ILE A 277 8.88 -6.23 8.89
N PRO A 278 9.93 -6.80 9.49
CA PRO A 278 10.80 -6.08 10.41
C PRO A 278 11.62 -5.01 9.69
N PRO A 279 12.11 -4.01 10.43
CA PRO A 279 12.95 -2.95 9.89
C PRO A 279 14.26 -3.51 9.32
N ARG A 280 14.80 -2.86 8.28
CA ARG A 280 16.15 -3.19 7.76
C ARG A 280 17.25 -2.77 8.73
N SER A 281 17.04 -1.66 9.44
CA SER A 281 17.91 -1.16 10.49
C SER A 281 17.04 -0.99 11.74
N ALA A 282 17.12 -1.96 12.63
CA ALA A 282 16.34 -1.95 13.85
C ALA A 282 16.83 -0.86 14.80
N ASN A 283 15.89 -0.12 15.38
CA ASN A 283 16.08 0.74 16.53
C ASN A 283 15.11 0.29 17.64
N VAL A 284 15.36 0.72 18.86
CA VAL A 284 14.57 0.30 20.04
C VAL A 284 13.08 0.54 19.87
N ASP A 285 12.68 1.66 19.26
CA ASP A 285 11.28 2.02 19.12
C ASP A 285 10.57 1.23 18.00
N SER A 286 11.27 0.93 16.90
CA SER A 286 10.73 0.06 15.85
C SER A 286 10.59 -1.39 16.30
N GLU A 287 11.50 -1.87 17.16
CA GLU A 287 11.40 -3.19 17.79
C GLU A 287 10.21 -3.25 18.77
N ARG A 288 10.02 -2.22 19.61
CA ARG A 288 8.87 -2.09 20.52
C ARG A 288 7.56 -2.15 19.75
N LEU A 289 7.45 -1.39 18.65
CA LEU A 289 6.24 -1.40 17.82
C LEU A 289 6.01 -2.76 17.18
N SER A 290 7.05 -3.40 16.64
CA SER A 290 6.94 -4.72 16.02
C SER A 290 6.51 -5.80 17.03
N THR A 291 7.10 -5.79 18.22
CA THR A 291 6.74 -6.71 19.29
C THR A 291 5.30 -6.50 19.75
N TRP A 292 4.90 -5.23 19.96
CA TRP A 292 3.54 -4.91 20.34
C TRP A 292 2.51 -5.35 19.31
N LEU A 293 2.78 -5.15 17.99
CA LEU A 293 1.90 -5.62 16.94
C LEU A 293 1.70 -7.13 16.97
N ALA A 294 2.78 -7.90 17.16
CA ALA A 294 2.72 -9.36 17.25
C ALA A 294 1.95 -9.83 18.49
N ASP A 295 2.18 -9.21 19.65
CA ASP A 295 1.52 -9.56 20.92
C ASP A 295 0.03 -9.20 20.90
N GLU A 296 -0.34 -8.10 20.26
CA GLU A 296 -1.72 -7.62 20.21
C GLU A 296 -2.62 -8.51 19.35
N VAL A 297 -2.08 -9.12 18.30
CA VAL A 297 -2.81 -10.13 17.51
C VAL A 297 -3.10 -11.38 18.33
N GLY A 298 -2.18 -11.81 19.20
CA GLY A 298 -2.38 -12.98 20.06
C GLY A 298 -3.44 -12.77 21.16
N ARG A 299 -3.91 -11.54 21.37
CA ARG A 299 -4.94 -11.18 22.35
C ARG A 299 -6.35 -11.08 21.76
N THR A 300 -6.45 -11.12 20.43
CA THR A 300 -7.71 -11.06 19.69
C THR A 300 -8.22 -12.46 19.41
#